data_6ce3070750563cb07f1f891414f2f2c4
#
_entry.id   6ce3070750563cb07f1f891414f2f2c4
#
_cell.length_a   1.000
_cell.length_b   1.000
_cell.length_c   1.000
_cell.angle_alpha   90.00
_cell.angle_beta   90.00
_cell.angle_gamma   90.00
#
_symmetry.space_group_name_H-M   'P 1'
#
loop_
_entity.id
_entity.type
_entity.pdbx_description
1 polymer ?
#
loop_
_entity_poly.entity_id
_entity_poly.type
_entity_poly.pdbx_seq_one_letter_code
_entity_poly.pdbx_strand_id
1 'polypeptide(L)'
;MINLKKSTFLYIFFAMMACSVPVTAQNPATQTITLSDGGRYTGQVLHGKPNGKGKAVYKNGDVYEGEFLKGKRHGQGTYTFTDGEKYTGEWFQDHQHGMGDYYFMNGNRYSGLWYKDYQSGQGTMFYYNGDKYEGEWAEDKRAGKGRYTFKNGAFYDGYWVDDRKNGKGVFDWGDGSSYTGDWVNNLKEGKGTYVYGDGEEYSGQWKNDLPDGRGIYKFKDGDIYEGYYVEGERHGEGIMRYKNGDVYTGRFLRGERSGQGTMAWHNGDVYVGLWEQGHENGVGKLTKKNNDVFDGVFVNGKLDGEVVIHYADGTRFRGTFRNGLREGKAIEEDAKGVRFEGSYHEDERDGSFVERDKTGAITAQGRYEDGKRIEM
;
A
#
# COMPACT_ATOMS: atom_id res chain seq x y z
N MET A 1 7.96 -38.17 10.19
CA MET A 1 9.29 -38.73 10.31
C MET A 1 9.88 -38.90 8.93
N ILE A 2 10.69 -37.95 8.48
CA ILE A 2 11.50 -38.05 7.24
C ILE A 2 12.91 -37.66 7.62
N ASN A 3 13.82 -38.64 7.53
CA ASN A 3 15.21 -38.56 7.88
C ASN A 3 15.99 -37.70 6.86
N LEU A 4 16.58 -36.58 7.28
CA LEU A 4 17.61 -35.87 6.52
C LEU A 4 18.97 -36.56 6.78
N LYS A 5 19.51 -37.19 5.76
CA LYS A 5 20.89 -37.67 5.75
C LYS A 5 21.85 -36.46 5.63
N LYS A 6 22.67 -36.27 6.65
CA LYS A 6 23.85 -35.41 6.61
C LYS A 6 24.90 -36.02 5.68
N SER A 7 25.24 -35.33 4.59
CA SER A 7 26.37 -35.67 3.75
C SER A 7 27.62 -35.02 4.34
N THR A 8 28.50 -35.87 4.91
CA THR A 8 29.79 -35.46 5.41
C THR A 8 30.79 -35.54 4.24
N PHE A 9 31.23 -34.38 3.76
CA PHE A 9 32.37 -34.34 2.83
C PHE A 9 33.69 -34.57 3.58
N LEU A 10 34.28 -35.74 3.33
CA LEU A 10 35.61 -36.12 3.82
C LEU A 10 36.69 -35.50 2.90
N TYR A 11 37.39 -34.49 3.40
CA TYR A 11 38.59 -33.99 2.71
C TYR A 11 39.75 -34.98 2.91
N ILE A 12 40.10 -35.70 1.84
CA ILE A 12 41.32 -36.52 1.81
C ILE A 12 42.50 -35.61 1.49
N PHE A 13 43.34 -35.33 2.48
CA PHE A 13 44.64 -34.70 2.27
C PHE A 13 45.61 -35.75 1.69
N PHE A 14 45.94 -35.65 0.42
CA PHE A 14 47.08 -36.30 -0.16
C PHE A 14 48.33 -35.47 0.14
N ALA A 15 49.16 -35.91 1.10
CA ALA A 15 50.47 -35.37 1.30
C ALA A 15 51.43 -35.97 0.21
N MET A 16 51.61 -35.27 -0.88
CA MET A 16 52.73 -35.54 -1.79
C MET A 16 53.97 -34.91 -1.20
N MET A 17 54.93 -35.76 -0.74
CA MET A 17 56.30 -35.36 -0.52
C MET A 17 56.91 -34.96 -1.87
N ALA A 18 56.89 -33.65 -2.16
CA ALA A 18 57.68 -33.13 -3.28
C ALA A 18 59.12 -32.90 -2.83
N CYS A 19 60.02 -33.64 -3.46
CA CYS A 19 61.49 -33.38 -3.40
C CYS A 19 61.69 -31.95 -3.92
N SER A 20 61.99 -30.99 -3.03
CA SER A 20 62.35 -29.63 -3.38
C SER A 20 63.70 -29.54 -4.02
N VAL A 21 63.72 -29.56 -5.33
CA VAL A 21 64.89 -28.95 -6.06
C VAL A 21 64.61 -27.42 -5.94
N PRO A 22 65.55 -26.60 -5.47
CA PRO A 22 65.46 -25.16 -5.46
C PRO A 22 65.41 -24.66 -6.91
N VAL A 23 64.27 -24.51 -7.50
CA VAL A 23 64.10 -23.68 -8.69
C VAL A 23 64.29 -22.24 -8.21
N THR A 24 65.54 -21.70 -8.43
CA THR A 24 65.69 -20.24 -8.39
C THR A 24 64.74 -19.64 -9.37
N ALA A 25 63.61 -19.16 -8.89
CA ALA A 25 62.63 -18.38 -9.71
C ALA A 25 63.42 -17.12 -10.13
N GLN A 26 64.01 -17.16 -11.32
CA GLN A 26 64.42 -15.91 -11.99
C GLN A 26 63.18 -15.10 -12.19
N ASN A 27 63.09 -13.95 -11.53
CA ASN A 27 62.06 -12.97 -11.84
C ASN A 27 62.09 -12.75 -13.36
N PRO A 28 61.00 -13.06 -14.11
CA PRO A 28 61.01 -12.92 -15.56
C PRO A 28 61.35 -11.48 -15.90
N ALA A 29 62.39 -11.31 -16.78
CA ALA A 29 62.89 -9.99 -17.14
C ALA A 29 61.76 -9.13 -17.70
N THR A 30 61.60 -7.91 -17.19
CA THR A 30 60.65 -6.91 -17.72
C THR A 30 61.07 -6.51 -19.12
N GLN A 31 60.19 -6.59 -20.08
CA GLN A 31 60.38 -6.21 -21.47
C GLN A 31 59.38 -5.11 -21.88
N THR A 32 59.76 -4.36 -22.88
CA THR A 32 58.84 -3.42 -23.53
C THR A 32 58.56 -3.93 -24.94
N ILE A 33 57.24 -4.09 -25.25
CA ILE A 33 56.78 -4.54 -26.58
C ILE A 33 55.65 -3.61 -27.08
N THR A 34 55.45 -3.62 -28.39
CA THR A 34 54.33 -2.94 -29.03
C THR A 34 53.10 -3.88 -29.05
N LEU A 35 51.97 -3.39 -28.63
CA LEU A 35 50.70 -4.12 -28.66
C LEU A 35 50.09 -4.12 -30.08
N SER A 36 49.12 -4.98 -30.33
CA SER A 36 48.47 -5.13 -31.63
C SER A 36 47.71 -3.87 -32.09
N ASP A 37 47.24 -3.02 -31.17
CA ASP A 37 46.60 -1.74 -31.44
C ASP A 37 47.58 -0.59 -31.72
N GLY A 38 48.89 -0.86 -31.57
CA GLY A 38 49.98 0.11 -31.67
C GLY A 38 50.37 0.76 -30.33
N GLY A 39 49.71 0.35 -29.24
CA GLY A 39 50.04 0.77 -27.88
C GLY A 39 51.33 0.14 -27.38
N ARG A 40 51.75 0.46 -26.16
CA ARG A 40 52.99 0.02 -25.55
C ARG A 40 52.73 -0.80 -24.28
N TYR A 41 53.32 -1.97 -24.19
CA TYR A 41 53.35 -2.78 -22.96
C TYR A 41 54.72 -2.79 -22.37
N THR A 42 54.82 -2.70 -21.03
CA THR A 42 56.05 -2.86 -20.25
C THR A 42 55.77 -3.82 -19.09
N GLY A 43 56.42 -4.96 -19.07
CA GLY A 43 56.17 -5.99 -18.07
C GLY A 43 56.72 -7.35 -18.43
N GLN A 44 56.20 -8.38 -17.80
CA GLN A 44 56.59 -9.76 -18.03
C GLN A 44 56.04 -10.27 -19.38
N VAL A 45 56.91 -10.92 -20.16
CA VAL A 45 56.59 -11.40 -21.51
C VAL A 45 56.91 -12.89 -21.61
N LEU A 46 56.00 -13.65 -22.23
CA LEU A 46 56.19 -15.06 -22.57
C LEU A 46 55.81 -15.30 -24.02
N HIS A 47 56.72 -15.89 -24.80
CA HIS A 47 56.50 -16.13 -26.26
C HIS A 47 56.03 -14.87 -27.02
N GLY A 48 56.64 -13.70 -26.72
CA GLY A 48 56.32 -12.43 -27.38
C GLY A 48 55.00 -11.79 -26.97
N LYS A 49 54.32 -12.30 -25.96
CA LYS A 49 53.02 -11.78 -25.47
C LYS A 49 53.10 -11.38 -24.01
N PRO A 50 52.34 -10.36 -23.56
CA PRO A 50 52.16 -10.07 -22.15
C PRO A 50 51.77 -11.31 -21.35
N ASN A 51 52.53 -11.61 -20.26
CA ASN A 51 52.25 -12.76 -19.42
C ASN A 51 52.85 -12.55 -18.04
N GLY A 52 52.03 -12.45 -17.01
CA GLY A 52 52.41 -12.00 -15.67
C GLY A 52 52.08 -10.51 -15.48
N LYS A 53 52.80 -9.83 -14.55
CA LYS A 53 52.53 -8.42 -14.21
C LYS A 53 53.10 -7.45 -15.24
N GLY A 54 52.35 -6.38 -15.57
CA GLY A 54 52.80 -5.34 -16.47
C GLY A 54 51.84 -4.18 -16.61
N LYS A 55 52.28 -3.19 -17.38
CA LYS A 55 51.54 -1.98 -17.70
C LYS A 55 51.36 -1.84 -19.21
N ALA A 56 50.16 -1.72 -19.67
CA ALA A 56 49.81 -1.41 -21.05
C ALA A 56 49.31 0.05 -21.13
N VAL A 57 49.81 0.78 -22.10
CA VAL A 57 49.28 2.08 -22.52
C VAL A 57 48.75 1.87 -23.94
N TYR A 58 47.47 1.89 -24.10
CA TYR A 58 46.79 1.64 -25.37
C TYR A 58 46.86 2.85 -26.32
N LYS A 59 46.64 2.65 -27.61
CA LYS A 59 46.75 3.70 -28.61
C LYS A 59 45.76 4.86 -28.35
N ASN A 60 44.57 4.58 -27.76
CA ASN A 60 43.57 5.58 -27.38
C ASN A 60 43.94 6.38 -26.13
N GLY A 61 45.04 6.03 -25.45
CA GLY A 61 45.49 6.65 -24.21
C GLY A 61 45.07 5.97 -22.93
N ASP A 62 44.19 4.98 -22.99
CA ASP A 62 43.78 4.19 -21.80
C ASP A 62 45.02 3.44 -21.23
N VAL A 63 44.96 3.17 -19.94
CA VAL A 63 46.03 2.49 -19.22
C VAL A 63 45.50 1.30 -18.46
N TYR A 64 46.13 0.14 -18.65
CA TYR A 64 45.92 -1.01 -17.78
C TYR A 64 47.20 -1.35 -17.02
N GLU A 65 47.10 -1.55 -15.73
CA GLU A 65 48.19 -2.00 -14.88
C GLU A 65 47.72 -3.19 -14.05
N GLY A 66 48.31 -4.37 -14.30
CA GLY A 66 47.83 -5.60 -13.68
C GLY A 66 48.47 -6.86 -14.26
N GLU A 67 47.74 -7.94 -14.09
CA GLU A 67 48.16 -9.27 -14.54
C GLU A 67 47.67 -9.56 -15.95
N PHE A 68 48.51 -10.30 -16.69
CA PHE A 68 48.23 -10.77 -18.04
C PHE A 68 48.44 -12.28 -18.15
N LEU A 69 47.63 -12.93 -18.95
CA LEU A 69 47.79 -14.33 -19.32
C LEU A 69 47.66 -14.48 -20.84
N LYS A 70 48.73 -14.95 -21.49
CA LYS A 70 48.77 -15.19 -22.95
C LYS A 70 48.35 -13.97 -23.80
N GLY A 71 48.71 -12.77 -23.35
CA GLY A 71 48.43 -11.49 -24.02
C GLY A 71 47.11 -10.83 -23.63
N LYS A 72 46.32 -11.45 -22.76
CA LYS A 72 44.99 -10.93 -22.30
C LYS A 72 45.11 -10.48 -20.84
N ARG A 73 44.37 -9.42 -20.49
CA ARG A 73 44.18 -9.01 -19.08
C ARG A 73 43.55 -10.17 -18.31
N HIS A 74 44.12 -10.45 -17.15
CA HIS A 74 43.75 -11.59 -16.31
C HIS A 74 44.11 -11.31 -14.87
N GLY A 75 43.54 -12.05 -13.88
CA GLY A 75 43.84 -11.83 -12.47
C GLY A 75 43.52 -10.43 -11.98
N GLN A 76 44.31 -9.86 -11.13
CA GLN A 76 44.08 -8.52 -10.57
C GLN A 76 44.66 -7.41 -11.44
N GLY A 77 43.91 -6.32 -11.63
CA GLY A 77 44.37 -5.17 -12.38
C GLY A 77 43.47 -3.94 -12.32
N THR A 78 44.10 -2.81 -12.66
CA THR A 78 43.42 -1.52 -12.75
C THR A 78 43.41 -1.05 -14.20
N TYR A 79 42.24 -0.72 -14.72
CA TYR A 79 42.06 -0.05 -16.01
C TYR A 79 41.63 1.39 -15.77
N THR A 80 42.35 2.32 -16.33
CA THR A 80 42.01 3.75 -16.27
C THR A 80 41.71 4.22 -17.68
N PHE A 81 40.52 4.72 -17.88
CA PHE A 81 40.04 5.30 -19.13
C PHE A 81 40.53 6.74 -19.28
N THR A 82 40.67 7.21 -20.49
CA THR A 82 41.12 8.58 -20.79
C THR A 82 40.15 9.66 -20.31
N ASP A 83 38.87 9.32 -20.16
CA ASP A 83 37.82 10.21 -19.60
C ASP A 83 37.88 10.30 -18.06
N GLY A 84 38.73 9.51 -17.40
CA GLY A 84 38.92 9.49 -15.95
C GLY A 84 38.14 8.39 -15.23
N GLU A 85 37.29 7.63 -15.91
CA GLU A 85 36.67 6.44 -15.32
C GLU A 85 37.75 5.39 -14.96
N LYS A 86 37.48 4.53 -14.00
CA LYS A 86 38.46 3.55 -13.54
C LYS A 86 37.76 2.28 -13.03
N TYR A 87 38.25 1.14 -13.48
CA TYR A 87 37.96 -0.16 -12.88
C TYR A 87 39.16 -0.73 -12.16
N THR A 88 38.98 -1.25 -10.97
CA THR A 88 40.01 -1.98 -10.22
C THR A 88 39.40 -3.27 -9.69
N GLY A 89 39.93 -4.41 -10.09
CA GLY A 89 39.39 -5.71 -9.69
C GLY A 89 39.93 -6.87 -10.49
N GLU A 90 39.16 -7.93 -10.51
CA GLU A 90 39.45 -9.16 -11.22
C GLU A 90 39.16 -9.04 -12.73
N TRP A 91 40.03 -9.67 -13.52
CA TRP A 91 39.95 -9.76 -14.97
C TRP A 91 39.98 -11.20 -15.42
N PHE A 92 39.18 -11.56 -16.39
CA PHE A 92 39.20 -12.85 -17.03
C PHE A 92 39.11 -12.72 -18.56
N GLN A 93 40.20 -13.06 -19.26
CA GLN A 93 40.30 -13.04 -20.73
C GLN A 93 39.87 -11.69 -21.36
N ASP A 94 40.40 -10.57 -20.84
CA ASP A 94 40.09 -9.18 -21.21
C ASP A 94 38.75 -8.60 -20.71
N HIS A 95 37.96 -9.37 -19.96
CA HIS A 95 36.71 -8.92 -19.39
C HIS A 95 36.85 -8.62 -17.90
N GLN A 96 36.16 -7.60 -17.42
CA GLN A 96 35.89 -7.39 -15.99
C GLN A 96 35.17 -8.62 -15.45
N HIS A 97 35.60 -9.14 -14.34
CA HIS A 97 35.10 -10.39 -13.78
C HIS A 97 35.31 -10.43 -12.27
N GLY A 98 34.64 -11.37 -11.55
CA GLY A 98 34.84 -11.51 -10.12
C GLY A 98 34.54 -10.22 -9.34
N MET A 99 35.28 -9.96 -8.28
CA MET A 99 35.14 -8.76 -7.46
C MET A 99 35.85 -7.56 -8.05
N GLY A 100 35.18 -6.39 -8.08
CA GLY A 100 35.83 -5.17 -8.58
C GLY A 100 35.05 -3.90 -8.22
N ASP A 101 35.81 -2.80 -8.23
CA ASP A 101 35.33 -1.43 -8.03
C ASP A 101 35.34 -0.66 -9.35
N TYR A 102 34.27 -0.03 -9.71
CA TYR A 102 34.18 0.89 -10.85
C TYR A 102 33.86 2.31 -10.38
N TYR A 103 34.66 3.26 -10.78
CA TYR A 103 34.51 4.69 -10.50
C TYR A 103 34.07 5.38 -11.78
N PHE A 104 32.82 5.85 -11.79
CA PHE A 104 32.22 6.53 -12.92
C PHE A 104 32.60 8.02 -12.95
N MET A 105 32.65 8.61 -14.14
CA MET A 105 32.94 10.03 -14.32
C MET A 105 31.92 10.94 -13.60
N ASN A 106 30.68 10.50 -13.47
CA ASN A 106 29.64 11.25 -12.76
C ASN A 106 29.75 11.20 -11.23
N GLY A 107 30.80 10.59 -10.68
CA GLY A 107 31.05 10.45 -9.25
C GLY A 107 30.36 9.26 -8.57
N ASN A 108 29.61 8.44 -9.31
CA ASN A 108 29.10 7.18 -8.78
C ASN A 108 30.24 6.18 -8.59
N ARG A 109 30.04 5.21 -7.71
CA ARG A 109 30.94 4.07 -7.53
C ARG A 109 30.15 2.79 -7.36
N TYR A 110 30.49 1.78 -8.16
CA TYR A 110 30.02 0.41 -7.95
C TYR A 110 31.12 -0.42 -7.28
N SER A 111 30.76 -1.24 -6.33
CA SER A 111 31.61 -2.21 -5.66
C SER A 111 30.88 -3.54 -5.57
N GLY A 112 31.35 -4.57 -6.27
CA GLY A 112 30.64 -5.85 -6.28
C GLY A 112 31.13 -6.82 -7.33
N LEU A 113 30.30 -7.81 -7.62
CA LEU A 113 30.58 -8.85 -8.60
C LEU A 113 30.37 -8.37 -10.03
N TRP A 114 31.23 -8.83 -10.90
CA TRP A 114 31.24 -8.60 -12.34
C TRP A 114 31.23 -9.92 -13.11
N TYR A 115 30.52 -9.95 -14.20
CA TYR A 115 30.54 -11.08 -15.13
C TYR A 115 30.55 -10.59 -16.57
N LYS A 116 31.70 -10.81 -17.28
CA LYS A 116 31.89 -10.40 -18.67
C LYS A 116 31.52 -8.94 -18.95
N ASP A 117 32.12 -8.03 -18.16
CA ASP A 117 31.95 -6.57 -18.21
C ASP A 117 30.62 -6.03 -17.69
N TYR A 118 29.69 -6.89 -17.20
CA TYR A 118 28.43 -6.49 -16.60
C TYR A 118 28.48 -6.59 -15.06
N GLN A 119 27.87 -5.65 -14.39
CA GLN A 119 27.52 -5.77 -12.96
C GLN A 119 26.57 -6.97 -12.79
N SER A 120 26.91 -7.89 -11.91
CA SER A 120 26.19 -9.16 -11.76
C SER A 120 26.31 -9.69 -10.33
N GLY A 121 25.27 -10.39 -9.83
CA GLY A 121 25.30 -10.92 -8.47
C GLY A 121 25.23 -9.81 -7.42
N GLN A 122 25.89 -10.00 -6.28
CA GLN A 122 25.87 -9.03 -5.18
C GLN A 122 26.80 -7.83 -5.44
N GLY A 123 26.25 -6.62 -5.20
CA GLY A 123 27.02 -5.40 -5.35
C GLY A 123 26.38 -4.19 -4.71
N THR A 124 27.17 -3.16 -4.50
CA THR A 124 26.78 -1.88 -3.92
C THR A 124 27.06 -0.76 -4.90
N MET A 125 26.04 0.02 -5.23
CA MET A 125 26.17 1.29 -5.94
C MET A 125 26.10 2.44 -4.94
N PHE A 126 27.12 3.27 -4.93
CA PHE A 126 27.14 4.54 -4.23
C PHE A 126 26.90 5.65 -5.26
N TYR A 127 25.79 6.38 -5.12
CA TYR A 127 25.46 7.46 -6.01
C TYR A 127 26.08 8.77 -5.53
N TYR A 128 26.47 9.64 -6.44
CA TYR A 128 27.09 10.93 -6.12
C TYR A 128 26.18 11.86 -5.28
N ASN A 129 24.84 11.68 -5.41
CA ASN A 129 23.85 12.42 -4.63
C ASN A 129 23.75 11.97 -3.17
N GLY A 130 24.47 10.91 -2.79
CA GLY A 130 24.48 10.31 -1.45
C GLY A 130 23.51 9.16 -1.25
N ASP A 131 22.76 8.77 -2.26
CA ASP A 131 21.95 7.55 -2.23
C ASP A 131 22.85 6.30 -2.31
N LYS A 132 22.31 5.15 -1.92
CA LYS A 132 23.00 3.86 -1.97
C LYS A 132 22.04 2.75 -2.35
N TYR A 133 22.49 1.85 -3.22
CA TYR A 133 21.81 0.57 -3.44
C TYR A 133 22.73 -0.59 -3.05
N GLU A 134 22.22 -1.54 -2.30
CA GLU A 134 22.87 -2.78 -1.89
C GLU A 134 21.98 -3.96 -2.26
N GLY A 135 22.45 -4.85 -3.13
CA GLY A 135 21.62 -5.98 -3.55
C GLY A 135 22.13 -6.70 -4.77
N GLU A 136 21.22 -7.44 -5.40
CA GLU A 136 21.51 -8.24 -6.57
C GLU A 136 21.46 -7.39 -7.85
N TRP A 137 22.31 -7.77 -8.79
CA TRP A 137 22.47 -7.16 -10.11
C TRP A 137 22.42 -8.21 -11.20
N ALA A 138 21.85 -7.86 -12.33
CA ALA A 138 21.85 -8.68 -13.55
C ALA A 138 22.01 -7.75 -14.74
N GLU A 139 23.07 -7.93 -15.53
CA GLU A 139 23.33 -7.14 -16.75
C GLU A 139 23.20 -5.63 -16.52
N ASP A 140 23.95 -5.10 -15.52
CA ASP A 140 24.00 -3.69 -15.09
C ASP A 140 22.70 -3.13 -14.48
N LYS A 141 21.70 -3.96 -14.27
CA LYS A 141 20.42 -3.55 -13.66
C LYS A 141 20.23 -4.15 -12.29
N ARG A 142 19.57 -3.41 -11.41
CA ARG A 142 19.11 -3.94 -10.13
C ARG A 142 18.12 -5.06 -10.37
N ALA A 143 18.35 -6.19 -9.72
CA ALA A 143 17.57 -7.42 -9.85
C ALA A 143 17.45 -8.12 -8.49
N GLY A 144 16.64 -9.16 -8.39
CA GLY A 144 16.52 -9.96 -7.18
C GLY A 144 16.24 -9.13 -5.95
N LYS A 145 16.83 -9.50 -4.81
CA LYS A 145 16.63 -8.80 -3.55
C LYS A 145 17.65 -7.67 -3.36
N GLY A 146 17.18 -6.50 -2.95
CA GLY A 146 18.07 -5.37 -2.68
C GLY A 146 17.39 -4.21 -1.94
N ARG A 147 18.26 -3.42 -1.29
CA ARG A 147 17.87 -2.23 -0.53
C ARG A 147 18.40 -0.97 -1.20
N TYR A 148 17.52 -0.06 -1.52
CA TYR A 148 17.84 1.30 -1.93
C TYR A 148 17.63 2.24 -0.75
N THR A 149 18.67 2.95 -0.36
CA THR A 149 18.63 3.93 0.74
C THR A 149 18.86 5.31 0.14
N PHE A 150 17.91 6.20 0.35
CA PHE A 150 18.01 7.61 -0.04
C PHE A 150 18.87 8.37 0.96
N LYS A 151 19.50 9.46 0.51
CA LYS A 151 20.33 10.34 1.36
C LYS A 151 19.60 10.86 2.61
N ASN A 152 18.28 11.07 2.51
CA ASN A 152 17.43 11.54 3.63
C ASN A 152 17.07 10.45 4.64
N GLY A 153 17.53 9.20 4.44
CA GLY A 153 17.24 8.06 5.30
C GLY A 153 16.03 7.22 4.90
N ALA A 154 15.18 7.69 3.99
CA ALA A 154 14.13 6.86 3.39
C ALA A 154 14.74 5.63 2.72
N PHE A 155 13.99 4.54 2.61
CA PHE A 155 14.50 3.36 1.92
C PHE A 155 13.39 2.52 1.28
N TYR A 156 13.80 1.74 0.28
CA TYR A 156 13.06 0.58 -0.20
C TYR A 156 13.89 -0.68 0.02
N ASP A 157 13.30 -1.68 0.66
CA ASP A 157 13.88 -3.01 0.87
C ASP A 157 12.94 -4.06 0.29
N GLY A 158 13.33 -4.71 -0.80
CA GLY A 158 12.44 -5.63 -1.49
C GLY A 158 13.03 -6.20 -2.77
N TYR A 159 12.15 -6.69 -3.63
CA TYR A 159 12.55 -7.29 -4.90
C TYR A 159 12.57 -6.29 -6.04
N TRP A 160 13.49 -6.52 -6.98
CA TRP A 160 13.76 -5.71 -8.15
C TRP A 160 13.75 -6.57 -9.42
N VAL A 161 13.22 -6.01 -10.50
CA VAL A 161 13.31 -6.57 -11.85
C VAL A 161 13.58 -5.40 -12.80
N ASP A 162 14.67 -5.47 -13.56
CA ASP A 162 15.05 -4.42 -14.53
C ASP A 162 14.96 -3.00 -13.95
N ASP A 163 15.63 -2.74 -12.81
CA ASP A 163 15.65 -1.46 -12.10
C ASP A 163 14.32 -1.00 -11.49
N ARG A 164 13.28 -1.83 -11.54
CA ARG A 164 11.95 -1.50 -11.01
C ARG A 164 11.64 -2.33 -9.77
N LYS A 165 10.97 -1.70 -8.81
CA LYS A 165 10.42 -2.43 -7.66
C LYS A 165 9.37 -3.43 -8.15
N ASN A 166 9.51 -4.69 -7.76
CA ASN A 166 8.62 -5.79 -8.10
C ASN A 166 8.54 -6.79 -6.94
N GLY A 167 7.44 -7.55 -6.86
CA GLY A 167 7.25 -8.52 -5.79
C GLY A 167 7.06 -7.89 -4.42
N LYS A 168 7.46 -8.59 -3.36
CA LYS A 168 7.31 -8.09 -1.98
C LYS A 168 8.37 -7.06 -1.63
N GLY A 169 7.96 -6.00 -0.94
CA GLY A 169 8.90 -5.00 -0.45
C GLY A 169 8.31 -4.05 0.58
N VAL A 170 9.21 -3.40 1.30
CA VAL A 170 8.91 -2.34 2.27
C VAL A 170 9.48 -1.04 1.73
N PHE A 171 8.66 -0.01 1.67
CA PHE A 171 9.13 1.36 1.47
C PHE A 171 8.85 2.16 2.74
N ASP A 172 9.89 2.75 3.30
CA ASP A 172 9.83 3.69 4.42
C ASP A 172 10.23 5.07 3.91
N TRP A 173 9.36 6.06 4.06
CA TRP A 173 9.61 7.43 3.57
C TRP A 173 10.44 8.27 4.54
N GLY A 174 10.69 7.76 5.77
CA GLY A 174 11.46 8.48 6.79
C GLY A 174 10.69 9.61 7.49
N ASP A 175 9.42 9.78 7.17
CA ASP A 175 8.50 10.78 7.77
C ASP A 175 7.47 10.14 8.72
N GLY A 176 7.65 8.86 9.03
CA GLY A 176 6.72 8.03 9.79
C GLY A 176 5.73 7.27 8.92
N SER A 177 5.69 7.53 7.62
CA SER A 177 4.89 6.74 6.70
C SER A 177 5.66 5.54 6.15
N SER A 178 4.96 4.45 5.89
CA SER A 178 5.55 3.24 5.30
C SER A 178 4.53 2.43 4.51
N TYR A 179 5.01 1.67 3.53
CA TYR A 179 4.22 0.67 2.83
C TYR A 179 4.92 -0.68 2.86
N THR A 180 4.18 -1.71 3.21
CA THR A 180 4.64 -3.11 3.16
C THR A 180 3.66 -3.90 2.31
N GLY A 181 4.10 -4.43 1.18
CA GLY A 181 3.19 -5.14 0.30
C GLY A 181 3.79 -5.56 -1.04
N ASP A 182 2.88 -5.81 -1.99
CA ASP A 182 3.23 -6.18 -3.35
C ASP A 182 3.50 -4.95 -4.21
N TRP A 183 4.47 -5.09 -5.12
CA TRP A 183 4.89 -4.08 -6.07
C TRP A 183 4.92 -4.66 -7.48
N VAL A 184 4.48 -3.89 -8.46
CA VAL A 184 4.62 -4.21 -9.88
C VAL A 184 5.07 -2.96 -10.61
N ASN A 185 6.23 -3.01 -11.27
CA ASN A 185 6.78 -1.88 -12.06
C ASN A 185 6.79 -0.54 -11.30
N ASN A 186 7.26 -0.54 -10.05
CA ASN A 186 7.33 0.59 -9.12
C ASN A 186 6.00 1.02 -8.49
N LEU A 187 4.85 0.46 -8.86
CA LEU A 187 3.53 0.77 -8.31
C LEU A 187 3.14 -0.21 -7.20
N LYS A 188 2.41 0.26 -6.20
CA LYS A 188 1.77 -0.59 -5.21
C LYS A 188 0.65 -1.38 -5.90
N GLU A 189 0.67 -2.70 -5.71
CA GLU A 189 -0.24 -3.64 -6.38
C GLU A 189 -0.60 -4.77 -5.43
N GLY A 190 -1.65 -5.55 -5.72
CA GLY A 190 -2.00 -6.74 -4.95
C GLY A 190 -2.35 -6.43 -3.50
N LYS A 191 -1.69 -7.07 -2.54
CA LYS A 191 -1.97 -6.89 -1.11
C LYS A 191 -0.87 -6.09 -0.42
N GLY A 192 -1.28 -5.14 0.43
CA GLY A 192 -0.32 -4.35 1.20
C GLY A 192 -0.95 -3.54 2.32
N THR A 193 -0.10 -3.10 3.22
CA THR A 193 -0.45 -2.20 4.32
C THR A 193 0.32 -0.90 4.16
N TYR A 194 -0.38 0.21 4.17
CA TYR A 194 0.18 1.55 4.22
C TYR A 194 -0.11 2.15 5.61
N VAL A 195 0.94 2.58 6.28
CA VAL A 195 0.86 3.37 7.51
C VAL A 195 1.16 4.80 7.14
N TYR A 196 0.29 5.72 7.49
CA TYR A 196 0.47 7.16 7.29
C TYR A 196 1.29 7.77 8.43
N GLY A 197 1.97 8.89 8.17
CA GLY A 197 2.80 9.57 9.16
C GLY A 197 2.04 10.11 10.37
N ASP A 198 0.73 10.26 10.28
CA ASP A 198 -0.17 10.66 11.37
C ASP A 198 -0.74 9.49 12.17
N GLY A 199 -0.39 8.24 11.79
CA GLY A 199 -0.79 7.00 12.44
C GLY A 199 -2.04 6.33 11.86
N GLU A 200 -2.65 6.88 10.81
CA GLU A 200 -3.70 6.16 10.08
C GLU A 200 -3.12 4.94 9.36
N GLU A 201 -3.95 3.96 9.06
CA GLU A 201 -3.52 2.72 8.41
C GLU A 201 -4.55 2.23 7.40
N TYR A 202 -4.10 1.92 6.19
CA TYR A 202 -4.87 1.13 5.25
C TYR A 202 -4.22 -0.24 5.04
N SER A 203 -4.98 -1.31 5.18
CA SER A 203 -4.55 -2.68 4.90
C SER A 203 -5.56 -3.35 3.98
N GLY A 204 -5.13 -3.71 2.77
CA GLY A 204 -6.06 -4.24 1.78
C GLY A 204 -5.46 -4.48 0.41
N GLN A 205 -6.33 -4.43 -0.59
CA GLN A 205 -5.97 -4.60 -1.99
C GLN A 205 -5.60 -3.25 -2.62
N TRP A 206 -4.61 -3.29 -3.51
CA TRP A 206 -4.03 -2.15 -4.20
C TRP A 206 -4.03 -2.39 -5.69
N LYS A 207 -4.21 -1.33 -6.44
CA LYS A 207 -4.08 -1.30 -7.91
C LYS A 207 -3.58 0.07 -8.33
N ASN A 208 -2.47 0.10 -9.08
CA ASN A 208 -1.87 1.35 -9.58
C ASN A 208 -1.70 2.41 -8.47
N ASP A 209 -1.10 2.06 -7.32
CA ASP A 209 -0.88 2.92 -6.15
C ASP A 209 -2.14 3.32 -5.35
N LEU A 210 -3.34 2.93 -5.76
CA LEU A 210 -4.59 3.25 -5.09
C LEU A 210 -5.20 2.04 -4.38
N PRO A 211 -5.87 2.20 -3.22
CA PRO A 211 -6.77 1.21 -2.66
C PRO A 211 -7.82 0.78 -3.69
N ASP A 212 -7.90 -0.51 -4.00
CA ASP A 212 -8.88 -1.06 -4.97
C ASP A 212 -9.18 -2.52 -4.62
N GLY A 213 -10.44 -2.82 -4.36
CA GLY A 213 -10.90 -4.10 -3.82
C GLY A 213 -11.18 -4.04 -2.32
N ARG A 214 -11.05 -5.15 -1.60
CA ARG A 214 -11.32 -5.20 -0.15
C ARG A 214 -10.19 -4.64 0.68
N GLY A 215 -10.54 -3.85 1.72
CA GLY A 215 -9.57 -3.29 2.65
C GLY A 215 -10.19 -2.84 3.97
N ILE A 216 -9.29 -2.59 4.92
CA ILE A 216 -9.59 -2.03 6.23
C ILE A 216 -8.82 -0.72 6.35
N TYR A 217 -9.51 0.34 6.73
CA TYR A 217 -8.91 1.63 7.06
C TYR A 217 -9.14 1.94 8.53
N LYS A 218 -8.08 2.23 9.24
CA LYS A 218 -8.10 2.69 10.63
C LYS A 218 -7.78 4.18 10.63
N PHE A 219 -8.74 4.98 11.02
CA PHE A 219 -8.60 6.42 11.12
C PHE A 219 -7.89 6.82 12.42
N LYS A 220 -7.26 7.97 12.40
CA LYS A 220 -6.52 8.52 13.56
C LYS A 220 -7.40 8.74 14.79
N ASP A 221 -8.65 9.11 14.58
CA ASP A 221 -9.63 9.32 15.66
C ASP A 221 -10.13 8.04 16.31
N GLY A 222 -9.83 6.88 15.70
CA GLY A 222 -10.21 5.55 16.16
C GLY A 222 -11.40 4.93 15.44
N ASP A 223 -11.94 5.61 14.42
CA ASP A 223 -12.91 5.02 13.51
C ASP A 223 -12.28 3.90 12.67
N ILE A 224 -13.08 2.92 12.25
CA ILE A 224 -12.62 1.81 11.40
C ILE A 224 -13.62 1.58 10.28
N TYR A 225 -13.14 1.63 9.05
CA TYR A 225 -13.90 1.17 7.89
C TYR A 225 -13.37 -0.19 7.42
N GLU A 226 -14.27 -1.12 7.16
CA GLU A 226 -13.99 -2.41 6.54
C GLU A 226 -14.96 -2.61 5.36
N GLY A 227 -14.44 -2.67 4.14
CA GLY A 227 -15.28 -2.78 2.96
C GLY A 227 -14.53 -2.75 1.65
N TYR A 228 -15.26 -2.41 0.59
CA TYR A 228 -14.71 -2.28 -0.75
C TYR A 228 -14.24 -0.87 -1.05
N TYR A 229 -13.23 -0.80 -1.92
CA TYR A 229 -12.68 0.42 -2.50
C TYR A 229 -12.65 0.31 -4.02
N VAL A 230 -12.84 1.43 -4.68
CA VAL A 230 -12.63 1.61 -6.12
C VAL A 230 -11.86 2.91 -6.30
N GLU A 231 -10.69 2.83 -6.94
CA GLU A 231 -9.83 3.99 -7.22
C GLU A 231 -9.56 4.88 -5.98
N GLY A 232 -9.37 4.25 -4.81
CA GLY A 232 -9.09 4.93 -3.55
C GLY A 232 -10.29 5.36 -2.73
N GLU A 233 -11.50 5.26 -3.27
CA GLU A 233 -12.72 5.68 -2.58
C GLU A 233 -13.53 4.49 -2.04
N ARG A 234 -14.14 4.63 -0.85
CA ARG A 234 -15.06 3.61 -0.30
C ARG A 234 -16.22 3.40 -1.25
N HIS A 235 -16.49 2.14 -1.60
CA HIS A 235 -17.48 1.77 -2.59
C HIS A 235 -18.14 0.43 -2.26
N GLY A 236 -19.36 0.17 -2.77
CA GLY A 236 -20.02 -1.11 -2.53
C GLY A 236 -20.35 -1.36 -1.06
N GLU A 237 -20.37 -2.63 -0.67
CA GLU A 237 -20.70 -3.01 0.70
C GLU A 237 -19.53 -2.74 1.67
N GLY A 238 -19.87 -2.21 2.86
CA GLY A 238 -18.89 -1.91 3.90
C GLY A 238 -19.52 -1.72 5.28
N ILE A 239 -18.64 -1.74 6.27
CA ILE A 239 -18.96 -1.50 7.67
C ILE A 239 -18.10 -0.35 8.15
N MET A 240 -18.73 0.69 8.68
CA MET A 240 -18.06 1.77 9.38
C MET A 240 -18.35 1.67 10.88
N ARG A 241 -17.33 1.50 11.67
CA ARG A 241 -17.40 1.47 13.13
C ARG A 241 -16.82 2.78 13.65
N TYR A 242 -17.66 3.57 14.26
CA TYR A 242 -17.25 4.85 14.85
C TYR A 242 -16.72 4.64 16.26
N LYS A 243 -15.76 5.44 16.66
CA LYS A 243 -15.17 5.43 18.02
C LYS A 243 -16.18 5.58 19.13
N ASN A 244 -17.26 6.35 18.87
CA ASN A 244 -18.35 6.55 19.84
C ASN A 244 -19.25 5.31 20.03
N GLY A 245 -18.99 4.22 19.27
CA GLY A 245 -19.75 2.97 19.31
C GLY A 245 -20.89 2.86 18.30
N ASP A 246 -21.12 3.88 17.47
CA ASP A 246 -22.05 3.77 16.35
C ASP A 246 -21.52 2.81 15.29
N VAL A 247 -22.40 2.12 14.58
CA VAL A 247 -22.02 1.19 13.52
C VAL A 247 -22.94 1.38 12.33
N TYR A 248 -22.37 1.72 11.19
CA TYR A 248 -23.08 1.66 9.91
C TYR A 248 -22.67 0.40 9.15
N THR A 249 -23.67 -0.30 8.62
CA THR A 249 -23.48 -1.46 7.72
C THR A 249 -24.35 -1.23 6.49
N GLY A 250 -23.73 -1.16 5.32
CA GLY A 250 -24.48 -0.91 4.08
C GLY A 250 -23.57 -0.50 2.93
N ARG A 251 -24.20 0.10 1.93
CA ARG A 251 -23.50 0.51 0.71
C ARG A 251 -22.84 1.87 0.83
N PHE A 252 -21.73 2.01 0.12
CA PHE A 252 -21.00 3.26 -0.08
C PHE A 252 -20.90 3.57 -1.57
N LEU A 253 -20.93 4.82 -1.91
CA LEU A 253 -20.69 5.34 -3.24
C LEU A 253 -19.83 6.59 -3.13
N ARG A 254 -18.62 6.55 -3.71
CA ARG A 254 -17.64 7.66 -3.68
C ARG A 254 -17.38 8.20 -2.26
N GLY A 255 -17.16 7.28 -1.32
CA GLY A 255 -16.88 7.62 0.07
C GLY A 255 -18.08 7.88 0.96
N GLU A 256 -19.29 8.04 0.42
CA GLU A 256 -20.50 8.37 1.17
C GLU A 256 -21.45 7.18 1.31
N ARG A 257 -22.25 7.15 2.40
CA ARG A 257 -23.29 6.14 2.61
C ARG A 257 -24.37 6.33 1.54
N SER A 258 -24.77 5.22 0.89
CA SER A 258 -25.70 5.25 -0.24
C SER A 258 -26.48 3.95 -0.36
N GLY A 259 -27.69 3.99 -0.95
CA GLY A 259 -28.53 2.81 -1.12
C GLY A 259 -29.02 2.22 0.19
N GLN A 260 -29.20 0.91 0.27
CA GLN A 260 -29.64 0.25 1.49
C GLN A 260 -28.54 0.22 2.56
N GLY A 261 -28.90 0.55 3.81
CA GLY A 261 -27.98 0.52 4.94
C GLY A 261 -28.70 0.50 6.29
N THR A 262 -27.93 0.06 7.29
CA THR A 262 -28.35 0.03 8.69
C THR A 262 -27.39 0.89 9.51
N MET A 263 -27.91 1.84 10.27
CA MET A 263 -27.18 2.56 11.30
C MET A 263 -27.66 2.08 12.67
N ALA A 264 -26.76 1.57 13.47
CA ALA A 264 -27.00 1.28 14.89
C ALA A 264 -26.21 2.31 15.71
N TRP A 265 -26.92 3.19 16.39
CA TRP A 265 -26.31 4.18 17.28
C TRP A 265 -25.99 3.58 18.65
N HIS A 266 -24.96 4.08 19.29
CA HIS A 266 -24.52 3.67 20.64
C HIS A 266 -25.59 3.90 21.72
N ASN A 267 -26.54 4.82 21.46
CA ASN A 267 -27.67 5.07 22.35
C ASN A 267 -28.74 3.96 22.30
N GLY A 268 -28.62 3.02 21.36
CA GLY A 268 -29.52 1.89 21.15
C GLY A 268 -30.59 2.11 20.08
N ASP A 269 -30.62 3.25 19.44
CA ASP A 269 -31.50 3.49 18.27
C ASP A 269 -30.94 2.74 17.04
N VAL A 270 -31.82 2.30 16.13
CA VAL A 270 -31.45 1.61 14.89
C VAL A 270 -32.28 2.14 13.75
N TYR A 271 -31.63 2.58 12.68
CA TYR A 271 -32.26 2.91 11.41
C TYR A 271 -31.94 1.84 10.36
N VAL A 272 -32.92 1.40 9.62
CA VAL A 272 -32.79 0.51 8.46
C VAL A 272 -33.51 1.13 7.30
N GLY A 273 -32.83 1.50 6.24
CA GLY A 273 -33.49 2.17 5.11
C GLY A 273 -32.53 2.63 4.03
N LEU A 274 -33.06 3.53 3.20
CA LEU A 274 -32.32 4.14 2.11
C LEU A 274 -31.46 5.30 2.60
N TRP A 275 -30.29 5.43 1.97
CA TRP A 275 -29.28 6.46 2.21
C TRP A 275 -28.92 7.14 0.91
N GLU A 276 -28.72 8.42 0.94
CA GLU A 276 -28.22 9.22 -0.18
C GLU A 276 -27.32 10.33 0.35
N GLN A 277 -26.11 10.47 -0.24
CA GLN A 277 -25.13 11.51 0.13
C GLN A 277 -24.87 11.56 1.66
N GLY A 278 -24.78 10.38 2.28
CA GLY A 278 -24.47 10.27 3.71
C GLY A 278 -25.64 10.47 4.67
N HIS A 279 -26.86 10.74 4.17
CA HIS A 279 -28.08 10.98 4.99
C HIS A 279 -29.13 9.90 4.77
N GLU A 280 -30.00 9.67 5.77
CA GLU A 280 -31.22 8.87 5.62
C GLU A 280 -32.10 9.58 4.62
N ASN A 281 -32.41 8.93 3.49
CA ASN A 281 -33.15 9.55 2.41
C ASN A 281 -33.97 8.49 1.64
N GLY A 282 -35.28 8.63 1.61
CA GLY A 282 -36.23 7.64 1.08
C GLY A 282 -36.90 6.80 2.16
N VAL A 283 -37.38 5.62 1.78
CA VAL A 283 -38.12 4.74 2.70
C VAL A 283 -37.18 4.13 3.73
N GLY A 284 -37.57 4.20 5.00
CA GLY A 284 -36.80 3.66 6.11
C GLY A 284 -37.63 3.44 7.37
N LYS A 285 -37.04 2.69 8.28
CA LYS A 285 -37.56 2.33 9.59
C LYS A 285 -36.54 2.72 10.67
N LEU A 286 -36.96 3.60 11.57
CA LEU A 286 -36.22 3.98 12.77
C LEU A 286 -36.85 3.29 13.98
N THR A 287 -36.10 2.44 14.64
CA THR A 287 -36.47 1.83 15.93
C THR A 287 -35.67 2.53 17.03
N LYS A 288 -36.36 3.14 17.95
CA LYS A 288 -35.79 3.78 19.12
C LYS A 288 -35.44 2.75 20.20
N LYS A 289 -34.49 3.09 21.09
CA LYS A 289 -34.11 2.28 22.24
C LYS A 289 -35.31 1.85 23.12
N ASN A 290 -36.34 2.69 23.23
CA ASN A 290 -37.55 2.40 24.00
C ASN A 290 -38.57 1.51 23.24
N ASN A 291 -38.18 1.01 22.05
CA ASN A 291 -38.98 0.23 21.10
C ASN A 291 -40.11 1.00 20.37
N ASP A 292 -40.10 2.32 20.38
CA ASP A 292 -40.91 3.08 19.41
C ASP A 292 -40.36 2.84 17.99
N VAL A 293 -41.27 2.58 17.04
CA VAL A 293 -40.92 2.28 15.65
C VAL A 293 -41.57 3.32 14.75
N PHE A 294 -40.77 4.02 13.97
CA PHE A 294 -41.18 4.98 12.96
C PHE A 294 -40.88 4.36 11.58
N ASP A 295 -41.94 4.13 10.81
CA ASP A 295 -41.87 3.55 9.47
C ASP A 295 -42.42 4.57 8.47
N GLY A 296 -41.59 5.08 7.56
CA GLY A 296 -42.01 6.14 6.65
C GLY A 296 -40.90 6.61 5.70
N VAL A 297 -41.14 7.80 5.15
CA VAL A 297 -40.22 8.45 4.24
C VAL A 297 -39.32 9.43 5.03
N PHE A 298 -38.02 9.40 4.74
CA PHE A 298 -37.03 10.32 5.30
C PHE A 298 -36.51 11.22 4.19
N VAL A 299 -36.23 12.46 4.51
CA VAL A 299 -35.51 13.43 3.68
C VAL A 299 -34.46 14.11 4.53
N ASN A 300 -33.20 13.96 4.16
CA ASN A 300 -32.04 14.49 4.90
C ASN A 300 -32.13 14.19 6.42
N GLY A 301 -32.43 12.93 6.76
CA GLY A 301 -32.47 12.44 8.15
C GLY A 301 -33.73 12.79 8.92
N LYS A 302 -34.72 13.45 8.29
CA LYS A 302 -35.99 13.84 8.93
C LYS A 302 -37.16 13.11 8.28
N LEU A 303 -38.14 12.72 9.09
CA LEU A 303 -39.43 12.23 8.55
C LEU A 303 -40.10 13.31 7.67
N ASP A 304 -40.46 12.93 6.45
CA ASP A 304 -41.12 13.83 5.49
C ASP A 304 -42.00 13.01 4.54
N GLY A 305 -43.33 13.13 4.66
CA GLY A 305 -44.28 12.32 3.94
C GLY A 305 -45.13 11.45 4.86
N GLU A 306 -45.72 10.37 4.33
CA GLU A 306 -46.52 9.43 5.12
C GLU A 306 -45.68 8.64 6.09
N VAL A 307 -46.12 8.53 7.35
CA VAL A 307 -45.45 7.84 8.44
C VAL A 307 -46.46 7.01 9.25
N VAL A 308 -46.03 5.81 9.63
CA VAL A 308 -46.70 4.97 10.62
C VAL A 308 -45.81 4.85 11.82
N ILE A 309 -46.33 5.14 13.02
CA ILE A 309 -45.58 4.98 14.27
C ILE A 309 -46.25 3.94 15.13
N HIS A 310 -45.49 3.01 15.65
CA HIS A 310 -45.85 2.06 16.70
C HIS A 310 -45.10 2.44 17.96
N TYR A 311 -45.77 3.01 18.95
CA TYR A 311 -45.20 3.35 20.23
C TYR A 311 -45.10 2.12 21.12
N ALA A 312 -44.11 2.09 22.02
CA ALA A 312 -43.90 0.98 22.94
C ALA A 312 -45.05 0.76 23.93
N ASP A 313 -45.85 1.79 24.21
CA ASP A 313 -47.02 1.71 25.05
C ASP A 313 -48.25 1.09 24.35
N GLY A 314 -48.12 0.74 23.07
CA GLY A 314 -49.15 0.15 22.24
C GLY A 314 -49.96 1.19 21.43
N THR A 315 -49.72 2.48 21.62
CA THR A 315 -50.31 3.55 20.79
C THR A 315 -49.79 3.44 19.35
N ARG A 316 -50.65 3.76 18.41
CA ARG A 316 -50.34 3.83 16.97
C ARG A 316 -50.67 5.21 16.43
N PHE A 317 -49.78 5.71 15.58
CA PHE A 317 -50.01 6.94 14.81
C PHE A 317 -49.89 6.63 13.33
N ARG A 318 -50.78 7.22 12.53
CA ARG A 318 -50.65 7.25 11.06
C ARG A 318 -50.98 8.64 10.58
N GLY A 319 -50.07 9.28 9.88
CA GLY A 319 -50.28 10.63 9.35
C GLY A 319 -49.11 11.08 8.49
N THR A 320 -49.10 12.37 8.18
CA THR A 320 -48.02 12.99 7.41
C THR A 320 -47.09 13.77 8.32
N PHE A 321 -45.82 13.82 7.90
CA PHE A 321 -44.79 14.65 8.49
C PHE A 321 -44.26 15.60 7.43
N ARG A 322 -43.78 16.75 7.86
CA ARG A 322 -43.01 17.71 7.06
C ARG A 322 -41.85 18.22 7.88
N ASN A 323 -40.62 18.08 7.35
CA ASN A 323 -39.38 18.46 8.05
C ASN A 323 -39.23 17.87 9.47
N GLY A 324 -39.80 16.69 9.73
CA GLY A 324 -39.73 16.01 11.02
C GLY A 324 -40.88 16.35 12.00
N LEU A 325 -41.80 17.20 11.63
CA LEU A 325 -42.96 17.59 12.44
C LEU A 325 -44.25 17.00 11.86
N ARG A 326 -45.21 16.61 12.71
CA ARG A 326 -46.55 16.15 12.28
C ARG A 326 -47.26 17.29 11.58
N GLU A 327 -47.84 16.99 10.41
CA GLU A 327 -48.47 17.97 9.55
C GLU A 327 -49.67 17.34 8.83
N GLY A 328 -50.78 18.04 8.79
CA GLY A 328 -51.98 17.59 8.08
C GLY A 328 -52.74 16.49 8.83
N LYS A 329 -53.56 15.71 8.09
CA LYS A 329 -54.47 14.70 8.66
C LYS A 329 -53.69 13.55 9.30
N ALA A 330 -54.20 13.10 10.45
CA ALA A 330 -53.63 11.97 11.19
C ALA A 330 -54.71 11.16 11.93
N ILE A 331 -54.36 9.92 12.22
CA ILE A 331 -55.13 8.98 13.03
C ILE A 331 -54.19 8.53 14.15
N GLU A 332 -54.66 8.65 15.39
CA GLU A 332 -54.02 8.03 16.55
C GLU A 332 -54.96 7.00 17.17
N GLU A 333 -54.43 5.86 17.59
CA GLU A 333 -55.18 4.82 18.30
C GLU A 333 -54.36 4.41 19.52
N ASP A 334 -54.96 4.56 20.71
CA ASP A 334 -54.30 4.16 21.95
C ASP A 334 -54.37 2.62 22.16
N ALA A 335 -53.62 2.12 23.14
CA ALA A 335 -53.61 0.70 23.48
C ALA A 335 -55.00 0.15 23.94
N LYS A 336 -55.97 1.00 24.29
CA LYS A 336 -57.32 0.61 24.67
C LYS A 336 -58.30 0.63 23.47
N GLY A 337 -57.83 1.05 22.30
CA GLY A 337 -58.62 1.17 21.06
C GLY A 337 -59.42 2.46 20.97
N VAL A 338 -59.09 3.49 21.76
CA VAL A 338 -59.63 4.84 21.60
C VAL A 338 -58.90 5.50 20.42
N ARG A 339 -59.65 5.99 19.46
CA ARG A 339 -59.14 6.52 18.21
C ARG A 339 -59.44 8.03 18.07
N PHE A 340 -58.37 8.80 17.84
CA PHE A 340 -58.42 10.19 17.46
C PHE A 340 -58.23 10.30 15.94
N GLU A 341 -59.10 11.03 15.25
CA GLU A 341 -59.01 11.40 13.84
C GLU A 341 -59.05 12.92 13.76
N GLY A 342 -57.94 13.54 13.33
CA GLY A 342 -57.84 15.00 13.29
C GLY A 342 -56.69 15.48 12.41
N SER A 343 -56.24 16.70 12.63
CA SER A 343 -55.15 17.31 11.90
C SER A 343 -54.11 17.84 12.86
N TYR A 344 -52.88 17.98 12.33
CA TYR A 344 -51.75 18.57 13.00
C TYR A 344 -51.15 19.70 12.16
N HIS A 345 -50.63 20.71 12.81
CA HIS A 345 -49.79 21.75 12.25
C HIS A 345 -48.58 21.93 13.17
N GLU A 346 -47.37 21.73 12.63
CA GLU A 346 -46.11 21.84 13.37
C GLU A 346 -46.10 21.07 14.72
N ASP A 347 -46.51 19.78 14.71
CA ASP A 347 -46.67 18.88 15.88
C ASP A 347 -47.86 19.17 16.80
N GLU A 348 -48.55 20.30 16.67
CA GLU A 348 -49.71 20.64 17.48
C GLU A 348 -50.99 20.20 16.81
N ARG A 349 -51.97 19.73 17.59
CA ARG A 349 -53.29 19.43 17.04
C ARG A 349 -53.97 20.74 16.56
N ASP A 350 -54.40 20.77 15.31
CA ASP A 350 -55.04 21.93 14.73
C ASP A 350 -56.17 21.52 13.76
N GLY A 351 -57.29 22.20 13.79
CA GLY A 351 -58.48 21.90 12.94
C GLY A 351 -59.49 20.97 13.61
N SER A 352 -60.45 20.49 12.81
CA SER A 352 -61.53 19.63 13.28
C SER A 352 -61.03 18.25 13.68
N PHE A 353 -61.63 17.65 14.70
CA PHE A 353 -61.31 16.31 15.16
C PHE A 353 -62.57 15.51 15.52
N VAL A 354 -62.44 14.18 15.51
CA VAL A 354 -63.39 13.21 16.05
C VAL A 354 -62.67 12.20 16.90
N GLU A 355 -63.13 11.93 18.10
CA GLU A 355 -62.69 10.83 18.95
C GLU A 355 -63.76 9.72 18.95
N ARG A 356 -63.26 8.46 18.91
CA ARG A 356 -64.10 7.27 18.93
C ARG A 356 -63.61 6.30 19.97
N ASP A 357 -64.54 5.57 20.60
CA ASP A 357 -64.16 4.44 21.45
C ASP A 357 -63.80 3.19 20.60
N LYS A 358 -63.40 2.12 21.29
CA LYS A 358 -63.05 0.83 20.68
C LYS A 358 -64.16 0.17 19.86
N THR A 359 -65.43 0.61 20.03
CA THR A 359 -66.59 0.12 19.28
C THR A 359 -66.85 0.95 18.04
N GLY A 360 -66.17 2.08 17.89
CA GLY A 360 -66.31 3.06 16.83
C GLY A 360 -67.35 4.17 17.14
N ALA A 361 -67.95 4.16 18.33
CA ALA A 361 -68.89 5.19 18.75
C ALA A 361 -68.19 6.54 18.99
N ILE A 362 -68.73 7.66 18.55
CA ILE A 362 -68.15 9.00 18.77
C ILE A 362 -68.30 9.35 20.26
N THR A 363 -67.18 9.62 20.88
CA THR A 363 -67.04 10.03 22.30
C THR A 363 -66.88 11.54 22.43
N ALA A 364 -66.20 12.16 21.41
CA ALA A 364 -65.98 13.59 21.36
C ALA A 364 -65.83 14.07 19.91
N GLN A 365 -66.15 15.30 19.64
CA GLN A 365 -65.83 16.01 18.40
C GLN A 365 -65.68 17.49 18.68
N GLY A 366 -65.00 18.21 17.85
CA GLY A 366 -64.73 19.63 18.01
C GLY A 366 -63.63 20.17 17.14
N ARG A 367 -62.96 21.18 17.62
CA ARG A 367 -61.86 21.83 16.93
C ARG A 367 -60.70 22.08 17.91
N TYR A 368 -59.47 22.00 17.39
CA TYR A 368 -58.26 22.49 18.02
C TYR A 368 -57.77 23.75 17.30
N GLU A 369 -57.23 24.72 18.02
CA GLU A 369 -56.43 25.86 17.53
C GLU A 369 -55.15 25.90 18.36
N ASP A 370 -53.98 25.90 17.69
CA ASP A 370 -52.67 25.93 18.32
C ASP A 370 -52.57 24.95 19.53
N GLY A 371 -52.95 23.71 19.32
CA GLY A 371 -52.89 22.66 20.34
C GLY A 371 -53.96 22.70 21.42
N LYS A 372 -54.83 23.74 21.46
CA LYS A 372 -55.88 23.92 22.46
C LYS A 372 -57.24 23.51 21.93
N ARG A 373 -57.98 22.70 22.72
CA ARG A 373 -59.34 22.32 22.38
C ARG A 373 -60.25 23.52 22.58
N ILE A 374 -60.99 23.87 21.51
CA ILE A 374 -62.06 24.92 21.54
C ILE A 374 -63.34 24.26 21.87
N GLU A 375 -63.96 24.68 22.97
CA GLU A 375 -65.36 24.30 23.28
C GLU A 375 -66.29 24.98 22.29
N MET A 376 -67.21 24.19 21.65
CA MET A 376 -68.25 24.70 20.79
C MET A 376 -69.51 25.04 21.62
#